data_7871164cbaaa7c016b125337454e10c6
#
_entry.id   7871164cbaaa7c016b125337454e10c6
#
_cell.length_a   1.000
_cell.length_b   1.000
_cell.length_c   1.000
_cell.angle_alpha   90.00
_cell.angle_beta   90.00
_cell.angle_gamma   90.00
#
_symmetry.space_group_name_H-M   'P 1'
#
loop_
_entity.id
_entity.type
_entity.pdbx_description
1 polymer ?
#
loop_
_entity_poly.entity_id
_entity_poly.type
_entity_poly.pdbx_seq_one_letter_code
_entity_poly.pdbx_strand_id
1 'polypeptide(L)'
;MSSAKSVIDHFELDIEVIGLAKKFEEIFKPNRKDPFILDKSSESMFLLQNIRDEAHRFAITENRRLRIKNFDDQTLLSINGVGVKSSDILLKRFKDVSRLSKATYEELREVVSDSIARKVYSYFNGDF
;
A
#
# COMPACT_ATOMS: atom_id res chain seq x y z
N MET A 1 19.33 -7.07 -1.32
CA MET A 1 19.59 -8.36 -2.02
C MET A 1 19.76 -9.53 -1.06
N SER A 2 20.62 -9.47 -0.05
CA SER A 2 20.84 -10.57 0.93
C SER A 2 19.55 -11.03 1.64
N SER A 3 18.69 -10.12 2.07
CA SER A 3 17.43 -10.50 2.71
C SER A 3 16.47 -11.28 1.78
N ALA A 4 16.40 -10.88 0.51
CA ALA A 4 15.59 -11.61 -0.49
C ALA A 4 16.15 -13.01 -0.75
N LYS A 5 17.47 -13.12 -0.89
CA LYS A 5 18.15 -14.42 -1.06
C LYS A 5 17.90 -15.33 0.14
N SER A 6 18.02 -14.82 1.37
CA SER A 6 17.76 -15.58 2.60
C SER A 6 16.33 -16.15 2.65
N VAL A 7 15.34 -15.38 2.21
CA VAL A 7 13.94 -15.86 2.16
C VAL A 7 13.77 -16.96 1.11
N ILE A 8 14.33 -16.77 -0.08
CA ILE A 8 14.26 -17.77 -1.16
C ILE A 8 14.93 -19.08 -0.74
N ASP A 9 16.08 -19.00 -0.10
CA ASP A 9 16.79 -20.16 0.42
C ASP A 9 16.02 -20.85 1.56
N HIS A 10 15.36 -20.07 2.42
CA HIS A 10 14.53 -20.62 3.49
C HIS A 10 13.35 -21.45 2.96
N PHE A 11 12.76 -21.04 1.85
CA PHE A 11 11.67 -21.77 1.20
C PHE A 11 12.14 -22.79 0.17
N GLU A 12 13.46 -23.03 0.07
CA GLU A 12 14.06 -23.98 -0.89
C GLU A 12 13.63 -23.75 -2.34
N LEU A 13 13.46 -22.48 -2.71
CA LEU A 13 13.02 -22.09 -4.05
C LEU A 13 14.23 -21.99 -4.98
N ASP A 14 14.17 -22.67 -6.12
CA ASP A 14 15.18 -22.58 -7.19
C ASP A 14 14.94 -21.33 -8.06
N ILE A 15 15.19 -20.15 -7.45
CA ILE A 15 14.99 -18.84 -8.09
C ILE A 15 16.30 -18.05 -8.00
N GLU A 16 16.79 -17.62 -9.15
CA GLU A 16 17.94 -16.71 -9.20
C GLU A 16 17.53 -15.29 -8.75
N VAL A 17 18.43 -14.67 -7.98
CA VAL A 17 18.24 -13.29 -7.48
C VAL A 17 19.31 -12.40 -8.06
N ILE A 18 18.89 -11.28 -8.60
CA ILE A 18 19.79 -10.20 -9.00
C ILE A 18 19.38 -8.88 -8.34
N GLY A 19 20.33 -8.00 -8.12
CA GLY A 19 20.10 -6.62 -7.72
C GLY A 19 20.45 -5.68 -8.87
N LEU A 20 19.57 -4.74 -9.19
CA LEU A 20 19.81 -3.71 -10.19
C LEU A 20 19.97 -2.34 -9.50
N ALA A 21 21.16 -1.75 -9.62
CA ALA A 21 21.44 -0.43 -9.08
C ALA A 21 21.02 0.66 -10.08
N LYS A 22 20.09 1.52 -9.66
CA LYS A 22 19.44 2.53 -10.53
C LYS A 22 20.42 3.54 -11.14
N LYS A 23 21.41 3.99 -10.39
CA LYS A 23 22.28 5.12 -10.80
C LYS A 23 23.23 4.77 -11.95
N PHE A 24 23.77 3.54 -11.93
CA PHE A 24 24.80 3.11 -12.90
C PHE A 24 24.35 1.92 -13.75
N GLU A 25 23.12 1.44 -13.55
CA GLU A 25 22.56 0.26 -14.22
C GLU A 25 23.43 -1.00 -14.02
N GLU A 26 24.03 -1.09 -12.84
CA GLU A 26 24.89 -2.21 -12.44
C GLU A 26 24.05 -3.37 -11.92
N ILE A 27 24.37 -4.57 -12.38
CA ILE A 27 23.71 -5.80 -11.97
C ILE A 27 24.59 -6.53 -10.96
N PHE A 28 24.07 -6.78 -9.79
CA PHE A 28 24.72 -7.53 -8.72
C PHE A 28 24.13 -8.92 -8.61
N LYS A 29 25.00 -9.93 -8.50
CA LYS A 29 24.59 -11.31 -8.15
C LYS A 29 24.97 -11.61 -6.70
N PRO A 30 24.21 -12.48 -6.00
CA PRO A 30 24.64 -13.00 -4.69
C PRO A 30 26.03 -13.61 -4.80
N ASN A 31 26.85 -13.40 -3.78
CA ASN A 31 28.21 -13.94 -3.69
C ASN A 31 29.23 -13.38 -4.71
N ARG A 32 28.91 -12.34 -5.45
CA ARG A 32 29.86 -11.60 -6.27
C ARG A 32 30.02 -10.17 -5.75
N LYS A 33 31.26 -9.73 -5.61
CA LYS A 33 31.60 -8.35 -5.19
C LYS A 33 31.50 -7.37 -6.35
N ASP A 34 31.88 -7.83 -7.54
CA ASP A 34 31.94 -6.98 -8.72
C ASP A 34 30.60 -6.99 -9.45
N PRO A 35 30.09 -5.82 -9.85
CA PRO A 35 28.88 -5.73 -10.64
C PRO A 35 29.11 -6.27 -12.05
N PHE A 36 28.04 -6.78 -12.63
CA PHE A 36 27.98 -7.12 -14.04
C PHE A 36 27.29 -5.97 -14.78
N ILE A 37 27.94 -5.47 -15.82
CA ILE A 37 27.44 -4.34 -16.62
C ILE A 37 27.01 -4.87 -17.98
N LEU A 38 25.75 -4.67 -18.33
CA LEU A 38 25.25 -4.89 -19.68
C LEU A 38 25.44 -3.62 -20.52
N ASP A 39 25.54 -3.79 -21.83
CA ASP A 39 25.44 -2.66 -22.74
C ASP A 39 24.11 -1.93 -22.53
N LYS A 40 24.18 -0.62 -22.32
CA LYS A 40 22.99 0.22 -22.06
C LYS A 40 22.00 0.25 -23.22
N SER A 41 22.48 -0.02 -24.43
CA SER A 41 21.69 -0.11 -25.66
C SER A 41 21.15 -1.52 -25.94
N SER A 42 21.47 -2.51 -25.11
CA SER A 42 21.02 -3.88 -25.31
C SER A 42 19.55 -4.07 -24.99
N GLU A 43 18.88 -4.94 -25.72
CA GLU A 43 17.48 -5.34 -25.45
C GLU A 43 17.32 -5.92 -24.04
N SER A 44 18.32 -6.66 -23.56
CA SER A 44 18.34 -7.23 -22.21
C SER A 44 18.35 -6.15 -21.13
N MET A 45 19.13 -5.08 -21.31
CA MET A 45 19.13 -3.96 -20.39
C MET A 45 17.80 -3.21 -20.42
N PHE A 46 17.23 -2.97 -21.60
CA PHE A 46 15.93 -2.34 -21.75
C PHE A 46 14.82 -3.14 -21.04
N LEU A 47 14.84 -4.46 -21.17
CA LEU A 47 13.90 -5.33 -20.48
C LEU A 47 14.04 -5.23 -18.95
N LEU A 48 15.25 -5.27 -18.42
CA LEU A 48 15.52 -5.15 -16.98
C LEU A 48 15.08 -3.79 -16.43
N GLN A 49 15.30 -2.71 -17.17
CA GLN A 49 14.83 -1.37 -16.80
C GLN A 49 13.32 -1.30 -16.72
N ASN A 50 12.62 -1.85 -17.72
CA ASN A 50 11.17 -1.89 -17.74
C ASN A 50 10.60 -2.69 -16.56
N ILE A 51 11.17 -3.85 -16.27
CA ILE A 51 10.75 -4.68 -15.11
C ILE A 51 10.96 -3.92 -13.80
N ARG A 52 12.12 -3.29 -13.63
CA ARG A 52 12.44 -2.47 -12.44
C ARG A 52 11.45 -1.32 -12.28
N ASP A 53 11.23 -0.57 -13.35
CA ASP A 53 10.39 0.63 -13.30
C ASP A 53 8.93 0.28 -13.03
N GLU A 54 8.44 -0.81 -13.60
CA GLU A 54 7.09 -1.33 -13.33
C GLU A 54 6.95 -1.85 -11.89
N ALA A 55 7.92 -2.61 -11.39
CA ALA A 55 7.93 -3.07 -10.01
C ALA A 55 7.98 -1.90 -9.02
N HIS A 56 8.78 -0.87 -9.32
CA HIS A 56 8.86 0.35 -8.51
C HIS A 56 7.54 1.13 -8.52
N ARG A 57 6.94 1.29 -9.68
CA ARG A 57 5.62 1.93 -9.83
C ARG A 57 4.54 1.19 -9.03
N PHE A 58 4.51 -0.13 -9.13
CA PHE A 58 3.59 -0.97 -8.36
C PHE A 58 3.80 -0.79 -6.85
N ALA A 59 5.05 -0.87 -6.37
CA ALA A 59 5.37 -0.72 -4.95
C ALA A 59 4.97 0.65 -4.40
N ILE A 60 5.22 1.73 -5.15
CA ILE A 60 4.79 3.09 -4.74
C ILE A 60 3.26 3.17 -4.65
N THR A 61 2.55 2.64 -5.64
CA THR A 61 1.08 2.67 -5.70
C THR A 61 0.48 1.90 -4.52
N GLU A 62 0.96 0.69 -4.24
CA GLU A 62 0.49 -0.14 -3.13
C GLU A 62 0.83 0.48 -1.77
N ASN A 63 2.04 0.99 -1.58
CA ASN A 63 2.40 1.70 -0.35
C ASN A 63 1.52 2.91 -0.10
N ARG A 64 1.21 3.68 -1.15
CA ARG A 64 0.30 4.84 -1.04
C ARG A 64 -1.11 4.40 -0.66
N ARG A 65 -1.63 3.34 -1.28
CA ARG A 65 -2.94 2.76 -0.97
C ARG A 65 -3.02 2.29 0.50
N LEU A 66 -2.00 1.58 0.96
CA LEU A 66 -1.91 1.10 2.35
C LEU A 66 -1.82 2.24 3.36
N ARG A 67 -1.07 3.31 3.05
CA ARG A 67 -0.99 4.49 3.91
C ARG A 67 -2.33 5.20 4.03
N ILE A 68 -3.06 5.37 2.93
CA ILE A 68 -4.40 5.97 2.94
C ILE A 68 -5.33 5.12 3.77
N LYS A 69 -5.38 3.81 3.54
CA LYS A 69 -6.21 2.89 4.30
C LYS A 69 -5.90 2.95 5.80
N ASN A 70 -4.63 2.89 6.17
CA ASN A 70 -4.24 2.97 7.59
C ASN A 70 -4.63 4.31 8.23
N PHE A 71 -4.53 5.41 7.50
CA PHE A 71 -4.96 6.73 7.97
C PHE A 71 -6.47 6.77 8.17
N ASP A 72 -7.24 6.26 7.23
CA ASP A 72 -8.71 6.20 7.30
C ASP A 72 -9.17 5.34 8.48
N ASP A 73 -8.58 4.16 8.65
CA ASP A 73 -8.87 3.27 9.78
C ASP A 73 -8.55 3.94 11.12
N GLN A 74 -7.40 4.56 11.26
CA GLN A 74 -7.00 5.27 12.49
C GLN A 74 -7.94 6.45 12.79
N THR A 75 -8.35 7.19 11.78
CA THR A 75 -9.28 8.31 11.94
C THR A 75 -10.62 7.82 12.48
N LEU A 76 -11.21 6.78 11.89
CA LEU A 76 -12.49 6.25 12.33
C LEU A 76 -12.42 5.60 13.72
N LEU A 77 -11.37 4.86 14.01
CA LEU A 77 -11.16 4.23 15.31
C LEU A 77 -10.89 5.24 16.43
N SER A 78 -10.48 6.47 16.11
CA SER A 78 -10.34 7.55 17.09
C SER A 78 -11.69 8.11 17.56
N ILE A 79 -12.77 7.86 16.83
CA ILE A 79 -14.12 8.29 17.19
C ILE A 79 -14.67 7.37 18.30
N ASN A 80 -14.98 7.95 19.45
CA ASN A 80 -15.46 7.19 20.59
C ASN A 80 -16.74 6.40 20.26
N GLY A 81 -16.66 5.07 20.38
CA GLY A 81 -17.75 4.13 20.09
C GLY A 81 -17.77 3.58 18.67
N VAL A 82 -16.84 3.99 17.82
CA VAL A 82 -16.61 3.37 16.51
C VAL A 82 -15.54 2.29 16.67
N GLY A 83 -15.96 1.03 16.55
CA GLY A 83 -15.06 -0.12 16.57
C GLY A 83 -14.64 -0.58 15.18
N VAL A 84 -13.77 -1.59 15.13
CA VAL A 84 -13.23 -2.16 13.89
C VAL A 84 -14.34 -2.57 12.91
N LYS A 85 -15.39 -3.24 13.38
CA LYS A 85 -16.52 -3.66 12.53
C LYS A 85 -17.24 -2.48 11.88
N SER A 86 -17.49 -1.43 12.66
CA SER A 86 -18.17 -0.23 12.15
C SER A 86 -17.28 0.56 11.18
N SER A 87 -15.99 0.65 11.48
CA SER A 87 -15.00 1.24 10.57
C SER A 87 -14.98 0.51 9.23
N ASP A 88 -14.90 -0.82 9.24
CA ASP A 88 -14.90 -1.64 8.03
C ASP A 88 -16.17 -1.46 7.19
N ILE A 89 -17.34 -1.41 7.83
CA ILE A 89 -18.63 -1.20 7.14
C ILE A 89 -18.66 0.19 6.48
N LEU A 90 -18.25 1.22 7.22
CA LEU A 90 -18.23 2.59 6.72
C LEU A 90 -17.25 2.76 5.54
N LEU A 91 -16.04 2.24 5.65
CA LEU A 91 -15.06 2.30 4.56
C LEU A 91 -15.44 1.45 3.35
N LYS A 92 -16.14 0.35 3.55
CA LYS A 92 -16.70 -0.45 2.46
C LYS A 92 -17.75 0.31 1.64
N ARG A 93 -18.60 1.09 2.32
CA ARG A 93 -19.69 1.86 1.71
C ARG A 93 -19.20 3.15 1.05
N PHE A 94 -18.36 3.90 1.77
CA PHE A 94 -17.93 5.24 1.36
C PHE A 94 -16.53 5.29 0.73
N LYS A 95 -15.76 4.20 0.78
CA LYS A 95 -14.41 3.98 0.24
C LYS A 95 -13.27 4.66 1.00
N ASP A 96 -13.42 5.92 1.39
CA ASP A 96 -12.41 6.69 2.12
C ASP A 96 -13.07 7.70 3.07
N VAL A 97 -12.28 8.20 4.01
CA VAL A 97 -12.74 9.19 5.01
C VAL A 97 -13.15 10.51 4.36
N SER A 98 -12.54 10.90 3.26
CA SER A 98 -12.88 12.13 2.55
C SER A 98 -14.31 12.11 1.99
N ARG A 99 -14.76 10.97 1.47
CA ARG A 99 -16.14 10.77 1.01
C ARG A 99 -17.09 10.61 2.18
N LEU A 100 -16.68 9.87 3.20
CA LEU A 100 -17.44 9.67 4.43
C LEU A 100 -17.77 11.00 5.13
N SER A 101 -16.82 11.92 5.18
CA SER A 101 -17.00 13.24 5.79
C SER A 101 -18.08 14.10 5.13
N LYS A 102 -18.43 13.79 3.90
CA LYS A 102 -19.48 14.47 3.11
C LYS A 102 -20.82 13.74 3.14
N ALA A 103 -20.87 12.57 3.76
CA ALA A 103 -22.09 11.77 3.85
C ALA A 103 -23.14 12.46 4.74
N THR A 104 -24.40 12.31 4.37
CA THR A 104 -25.51 12.77 5.19
C THR A 104 -25.74 11.82 6.37
N TYR A 105 -26.42 12.31 7.39
CA TYR A 105 -26.78 11.50 8.55
C TYR A 105 -27.63 10.27 8.15
N GLU A 106 -28.55 10.46 7.22
CA GLU A 106 -29.41 9.40 6.69
C GLU A 106 -28.59 8.30 6.00
N GLU A 107 -27.65 8.68 5.17
CA GLU A 107 -26.75 7.72 4.50
C GLU A 107 -25.91 6.91 5.49
N LEU A 108 -25.49 7.52 6.59
CA LEU A 108 -24.76 6.82 7.65
C LEU A 108 -25.67 5.82 8.38
N ARG A 109 -26.92 6.19 8.65
CA ARG A 109 -27.91 5.30 9.30
C ARG A 109 -28.28 4.07 8.48
N GLU A 110 -28.13 4.12 7.16
CA GLU A 110 -28.38 2.96 6.31
C GLU A 110 -27.41 1.80 6.57
N VAL A 111 -26.21 2.09 7.05
CA VAL A 111 -25.11 1.11 7.17
C VAL A 111 -24.65 0.84 8.59
N VAL A 112 -24.87 1.78 9.51
CA VAL A 112 -24.51 1.64 10.94
C VAL A 112 -25.69 2.02 11.83
N SER A 113 -25.60 1.67 13.12
CA SER A 113 -26.63 2.04 14.11
C SER A 113 -26.72 3.56 14.27
N ASP A 114 -27.90 4.04 14.70
CA ASP A 114 -28.17 5.45 14.95
C ASP A 114 -27.13 6.11 15.88
N SER A 115 -26.74 5.41 16.94
CA SER A 115 -25.72 5.87 17.87
C SER A 115 -24.35 6.09 17.20
N ILE A 116 -23.94 5.18 16.32
CA ILE A 116 -22.67 5.31 15.59
C ILE A 116 -22.78 6.38 14.52
N ALA A 117 -23.89 6.43 13.79
CA ALA A 117 -24.15 7.45 12.77
C ALA A 117 -24.06 8.87 13.36
N ARG A 118 -24.65 9.12 14.54
CA ARG A 118 -24.54 10.41 15.25
C ARG A 118 -23.10 10.78 15.57
N LYS A 119 -22.34 9.84 16.11
CA LYS A 119 -20.94 10.09 16.52
C LYS A 119 -20.04 10.40 15.32
N VAL A 120 -20.21 9.65 14.23
CA VAL A 120 -19.46 9.86 12.98
C VAL A 120 -19.85 11.20 12.36
N TYR A 121 -21.14 11.49 12.26
CA TYR A 121 -21.62 12.75 11.72
C TYR A 121 -21.14 13.96 12.52
N SER A 122 -21.27 13.91 13.85
CA SER A 122 -20.79 14.98 14.75
C SER A 122 -19.27 15.19 14.66
N TYR A 123 -18.51 14.12 14.51
CA TYR A 123 -17.06 14.21 14.38
C TYR A 123 -16.63 15.03 13.16
N PHE A 124 -17.31 14.87 12.02
CA PHE A 124 -16.98 15.58 10.78
C PHE A 124 -17.69 16.92 10.59
N ASN A 125 -18.85 17.11 11.17
CA ASN A 125 -19.70 18.29 10.94
C ASN A 125 -19.92 19.17 12.19
N GLY A 126 -19.36 18.76 13.34
CA GLY A 126 -19.62 19.40 14.61
C GLY A 126 -20.92 18.91 15.30
N ASP A 127 -21.16 19.35 16.52
CA ASP A 127 -22.28 18.89 17.32
C ASP A 127 -23.63 19.12 16.63
N PHE A 128 -24.47 18.15 16.81
CA PHE A 128 -25.88 18.15 16.41
C PHE A 128 -26.64 19.23 17.14
#